data_dbf37a7402aaf64dcbb1cf7ee511cb81
#
_entry.id   dbf37a7402aaf64dcbb1cf7ee511cb81
#
_cell.length_a   1.000
_cell.length_b   1.000
_cell.length_c   1.000
_cell.angle_alpha   90.00
_cell.angle_beta   90.00
_cell.angle_gamma   90.00
#
_symmetry.space_group_name_H-M   'P 1'
#
loop_
_entity.id
_entity.type
_entity.pdbx_description
1 polymer ?
#
loop_
_entity_poly.entity_id
_entity_poly.type
_entity_poly.pdbx_seq_one_letter_code
_entity_poly.pdbx_strand_id
1 'polypeptide(L)' 'MATPIFPEMKFLVILILAAEPIILPFNNSLTCFEQGQAYIETIATYYDQTDTINQGWYTVNGKLVYGFYCDLE' A
#
# COMPACT_ATOMS: atom_id res chain seq x y z
N MET A 1 30.79 22.94 -4.41
CA MET A 1 30.12 22.02 -5.34
C MET A 1 28.74 21.73 -4.79
N ALA A 2 27.74 21.94 -5.59
CA ALA A 2 26.38 21.67 -5.14
C ALA A 2 26.19 20.16 -5.06
N THR A 3 25.69 19.69 -3.92
CA THR A 3 25.28 18.30 -3.79
C THR A 3 24.09 18.09 -4.73
N PRO A 4 24.15 17.10 -5.60
CA PRO A 4 22.99 16.83 -6.45
C PRO A 4 21.79 16.53 -5.55
N ILE A 5 20.74 17.32 -5.74
CA ILE A 5 19.51 17.06 -5.03
C ILE A 5 18.82 15.93 -5.78
N PHE A 6 18.99 14.72 -5.28
CA PHE A 6 18.16 13.63 -5.76
C PHE A 6 16.81 13.80 -5.10
N PRO A 7 15.73 13.78 -5.86
CA PRO A 7 14.43 13.68 -5.21
C PRO A 7 14.49 12.45 -4.32
N GLU A 8 14.13 12.62 -3.07
CA GLU A 8 14.07 11.50 -2.14
C GLU A 8 13.21 10.41 -2.78
N MET A 9 13.82 9.25 -3.00
CA MET A 9 13.05 8.14 -3.52
C MET A 9 12.24 7.57 -2.39
N LYS A 10 10.95 7.85 -2.46
CA LYS A 10 10.00 7.34 -1.49
C LYS A 10 9.21 6.23 -2.14
N PHE A 11 9.05 5.14 -1.42
CA PHE A 11 8.30 4.00 -1.89
C PHE A 11 7.16 3.70 -0.95
N LEU A 12 6.04 3.35 -1.53
CA LEU A 12 4.91 2.82 -0.81
C LEU A 12 4.96 1.30 -0.91
N VAL A 13 4.94 0.63 0.22
CA VAL A 13 4.98 -0.84 0.27
C VAL A 13 3.67 -1.34 0.84
N ILE A 14 2.95 -2.12 0.06
CA ILE A 14 1.66 -2.71 0.47
C ILE A 14 1.88 -4.16 0.80
N LEU A 15 1.50 -4.55 2.00
CA LEU A 15 1.73 -5.88 2.55
C LEU A 15 0.50 -6.75 2.35
N ILE A 16 0.68 -7.86 1.62
CA ILE A 16 -0.39 -8.79 1.31
C ILE A 16 -0.01 -10.16 1.88
N LEU A 17 -0.92 -10.76 2.62
CA LEU A 17 -0.69 -12.06 3.23
C LEU A 17 -0.52 -13.14 2.17
N ALA A 18 0.53 -13.94 2.32
CA ALA A 18 0.86 -15.05 1.40
C ALA A 18 1.11 -14.59 -0.04
N ALA A 19 1.54 -13.34 -0.22
CA ALA A 19 1.90 -12.79 -1.53
C ALA A 19 3.06 -11.85 -1.40
N GLU A 20 3.72 -11.54 -2.51
CA GLU A 20 4.79 -10.58 -2.52
C GLU A 20 4.25 -9.17 -2.25
N PRO A 21 5.01 -8.34 -1.53
CA PRO A 21 4.62 -6.95 -1.32
C PRO A 21 4.53 -6.20 -2.66
N ILE A 22 3.58 -5.28 -2.74
CA ILE A 22 3.51 -4.36 -3.88
C ILE A 22 4.32 -3.13 -3.52
N ILE A 23 5.30 -2.80 -4.35
CA ILE A 23 6.17 -1.65 -4.14
C ILE A 23 5.90 -0.63 -5.24
N LEU A 24 5.51 0.57 -4.85
CA LEU A 24 5.12 1.62 -5.79
C LEU A 24 5.94 2.88 -5.54
N PRO A 25 6.29 3.63 -6.59
CA PRO A 25 6.90 4.93 -6.41
C PRO A 25 5.90 5.89 -5.76
N PHE A 26 6.42 6.74 -4.90
CA PHE A 26 5.60 7.71 -4.19
C PHE A 26 5.33 8.92 -5.09
N ASN A 27 4.08 9.35 -5.14
CA ASN A 27 3.67 10.56 -5.84
C ASN A 27 3.63 11.73 -4.88
N ASN A 28 4.38 12.79 -5.18
CA ASN A 28 4.49 13.96 -4.31
C ASN A 28 3.20 14.77 -4.17
N SER A 29 2.20 14.53 -5.02
CA SER A 29 0.95 15.28 -4.95
C SER A 29 0.06 14.87 -3.78
N LEU A 30 0.32 13.70 -3.19
CA LEU A 30 -0.43 13.18 -2.07
C LEU A 30 0.53 12.77 -0.96
N THR A 31 0.04 12.73 0.28
CA THR A 31 0.81 12.09 1.34
C THR A 31 0.91 10.60 1.06
N CYS A 32 1.96 9.98 1.59
CA CYS A 32 2.14 8.54 1.39
C CYS A 32 0.96 7.75 1.94
N PHE A 33 0.41 8.18 3.06
CA PHE A 33 -0.77 7.54 3.65
C PHE A 33 -1.97 7.61 2.72
N GLU A 34 -2.25 8.79 2.18
CA GLU A 34 -3.37 8.98 1.27
C GLU A 34 -3.22 8.15 0.00
N GLN A 35 -2.00 8.13 -0.55
CA GLN A 35 -1.73 7.34 -1.75
C GLN A 35 -1.89 5.85 -1.47
N GLY A 36 -1.41 5.38 -0.32
CA GLY A 36 -1.53 3.98 0.06
C GLY A 36 -2.98 3.55 0.22
N GLN A 37 -3.76 4.35 0.91
CA GLN A 37 -5.17 4.05 1.11
C GLN A 37 -5.93 4.05 -0.21
N ALA A 38 -5.70 5.06 -1.05
CA ALA A 38 -6.35 5.13 -2.36
C ALA A 38 -5.99 3.94 -3.23
N TYR A 39 -4.74 3.52 -3.22
CA TYR A 39 -4.32 2.37 -4.01
C TYR A 39 -4.96 1.08 -3.51
N ILE A 40 -5.01 0.87 -2.20
CA ILE A 40 -5.64 -0.32 -1.63
C ILE A 40 -7.11 -0.38 -2.04
N GLU A 41 -7.80 0.75 -2.06
CA GLU A 41 -9.19 0.81 -2.50
C GLU A 41 -9.38 0.40 -3.97
N THR A 42 -8.34 0.55 -4.80
CA THR A 42 -8.43 0.14 -6.21
C THR A 42 -8.15 -1.34 -6.44
N ILE A 43 -7.36 -1.98 -5.56
CA ILE A 43 -6.95 -3.37 -5.74
C ILE A 43 -7.67 -4.34 -4.83
N ALA A 44 -8.39 -3.84 -3.83
CA ALA A 44 -9.01 -4.68 -2.80
C ALA A 44 -10.39 -4.13 -2.46
N THR A 45 -11.21 -5.01 -1.90
CA THR A 45 -12.55 -4.67 -1.43
C THR A 45 -12.61 -4.92 0.07
N TYR A 46 -13.23 -4.00 0.79
CA TYR A 46 -13.40 -4.15 2.22
C TYR A 46 -14.57 -5.08 2.51
N TYR A 47 -14.34 -6.05 3.39
CA TYR A 47 -15.38 -6.97 3.86
C TYR A 47 -15.51 -6.85 5.37
N ASP A 48 -16.75 -6.78 5.83
CA ASP A 48 -17.04 -6.91 7.25
C ASP A 48 -16.87 -8.34 7.70
N GLN A 49 -16.66 -8.52 9.00
CA GLN A 49 -16.53 -9.84 9.56
C GLN A 49 -17.82 -10.65 9.37
N THR A 50 -17.64 -11.87 8.87
CA THR A 50 -18.73 -12.84 8.77
C THR A 50 -18.30 -14.12 9.50
N ASP A 51 -19.14 -15.17 9.45
CA ASP A 51 -18.80 -16.44 10.06
C ASP A 51 -17.58 -17.10 9.42
N THR A 52 -17.29 -16.76 8.16
CA THR A 52 -16.20 -17.40 7.40
C THR A 52 -15.11 -16.43 6.97
N ILE A 53 -15.34 -15.11 7.08
CA ILE A 53 -14.41 -14.09 6.61
C ILE A 53 -14.12 -13.13 7.76
N ASN A 54 -12.84 -12.93 8.05
CA ASN A 54 -12.41 -11.90 8.98
C ASN A 54 -12.52 -10.53 8.33
N GLN A 55 -12.82 -9.53 9.14
CA GLN A 55 -12.88 -8.14 8.68
C GLN A 55 -11.56 -7.72 8.06
N GLY A 56 -11.62 -7.07 6.90
CA GLY A 56 -10.43 -6.55 6.26
C GLY A 56 -10.59 -6.29 4.78
N TRP A 57 -9.48 -5.91 4.17
CA TRP A 57 -9.38 -5.63 2.74
C TRP A 57 -8.84 -6.86 2.03
N TYR A 58 -9.57 -7.34 1.03
CA TYR A 58 -9.20 -8.54 0.29
C TYR A 58 -9.06 -8.23 -1.19
N THR A 59 -8.00 -8.73 -1.80
CA THR A 59 -7.77 -8.59 -3.24
C THR A 59 -8.76 -9.45 -4.02
N VAL A 60 -8.77 -9.27 -5.35
CA VAL A 60 -9.60 -10.06 -6.25
C VAL A 60 -9.35 -11.57 -6.07
N ASN A 61 -8.11 -11.93 -5.73
CA ASN A 61 -7.72 -13.31 -5.51
C ASN A 61 -8.02 -13.80 -4.09
N GLY A 62 -8.69 -12.99 -3.28
CA GLY A 62 -9.05 -13.36 -1.92
C GLY A 62 -7.92 -13.26 -0.91
N LYS A 63 -6.87 -12.53 -1.20
CA LYS A 63 -5.74 -12.37 -0.30
C LYS A 63 -5.89 -11.12 0.56
N LEU A 64 -5.58 -11.26 1.84
CA LEU A 64 -5.72 -10.17 2.80
C LEU A 64 -4.60 -9.14 2.64
N VAL A 65 -4.98 -7.88 2.48
CA VAL A 65 -4.06 -6.76 2.60
C VAL A 65 -4.02 -6.36 4.06
N TYR A 66 -2.93 -6.66 4.75
CA TYR A 66 -2.88 -6.46 6.20
C TYR A 66 -2.18 -5.17 6.63
N GLY A 67 -1.68 -4.40 5.70
CA GLY A 67 -1.09 -3.12 6.02
C GLY A 67 -0.29 -2.54 4.87
N PHE A 68 0.22 -1.35 5.09
CA PHE A 68 1.17 -0.73 4.19
C PHE A 68 2.07 0.20 4.99
N TYR A 69 3.21 0.49 4.44
CA TYR A 69 4.10 1.48 5.03
C TYR A 69 4.83 2.25 3.93
N CYS A 70 5.39 3.38 4.33
CA CYS A 70 6.13 4.23 3.43
C CYS A 70 7.61 4.13 3.77
N ASP A 71 8.40 3.78 2.77
CA ASP A 71 9.84 3.72 2.91
C ASP A 71 10.41 5.05 2.45
N LEU A 72 10.93 5.80 3.39
CA LEU A 72 11.50 7.12 3.15
C LEU A 72 13.02 7.00 3.22
N GLU A 73 13.66 7.19 2.12
CA GLU A 73 15.12 7.27 2.11
C GLU A 73 15.59 8.69 2.30
#